data_76268b6109319212762879243732a953
#
_entry.id   76268b6109319212762879243732a953
#
_cell.length_a   1.000
_cell.length_b   1.000
_cell.length_c   1.000
_cell.angle_alpha   90.00
_cell.angle_beta   90.00
_cell.angle_gamma   90.00
#
_symmetry.space_group_name_H-M   'P 1'
#
loop_
_entity.id
_entity.type
_entity.pdbx_description
1 polymer ?
#
loop_
_entity_poly.entity_id
_entity_poly.type
_entity_poly.pdbx_seq_one_letter_code
_entity_poly.pdbx_strand_id
1 'polypeptide(L)'
;YIENYFKNDLDYIIKNQIFNRIGVDLTYNPYRSMSIENILPTEIDNYFREIEIQGYVHDMLAAMFGGIAGHAGLFGNAINVAKMMQMFLQNGNYAGNQILSENSLRLFNKCYYCSDGNRRGVGFDKPQLKLKGPTCNCLSMNSFGHTGWTGTIAWADPDTEIVYVFLSNRSYPDGEMAINSRLVKENIRSEIQKVIYESIID
;
A
#
# COMPACT_ATOMS: atom_id res chain seq x y z
N TYR A 1 -15.93 4.07 14.04
CA TYR A 1 -15.40 4.81 15.17
C TYR A 1 -14.85 6.18 14.74
N ILE A 2 -13.93 6.25 13.75
CA ILE A 2 -13.31 7.49 13.26
C ILE A 2 -14.37 8.46 12.76
N GLU A 3 -15.27 8.03 11.90
CA GLU A 3 -16.38 8.86 11.36
C GLU A 3 -17.29 9.39 12.46
N ASN A 4 -17.61 8.55 13.43
CA ASN A 4 -18.42 8.98 14.58
C ASN A 4 -17.69 9.99 15.47
N TYR A 5 -16.39 9.88 15.60
CA TYR A 5 -15.57 10.81 16.39
C TYR A 5 -15.44 12.19 15.71
N PHE A 6 -15.10 12.19 14.42
CA PHE A 6 -14.90 13.41 13.65
C PHE A 6 -16.19 14.00 13.06
N LYS A 7 -17.30 13.27 13.11
CA LYS A 7 -18.61 13.65 12.50
C LYS A 7 -18.50 13.95 11.00
N ASN A 8 -17.64 13.21 10.30
CA ASN A 8 -17.41 13.31 8.87
C ASN A 8 -17.09 11.93 8.30
N ASP A 9 -17.23 11.78 6.99
CA ASP A 9 -16.88 10.55 6.27
C ASP A 9 -15.37 10.33 6.26
N LEU A 10 -14.93 9.07 6.22
CA LEU A 10 -13.54 8.66 6.33
C LEU A 10 -12.67 9.26 5.21
N ASP A 11 -13.16 9.28 3.97
CA ASP A 11 -12.44 9.85 2.83
C ASP A 11 -12.22 11.36 3.00
N TYR A 12 -13.22 12.10 3.49
CA TYR A 12 -13.09 13.52 3.79
C TYR A 12 -12.05 13.76 4.89
N ILE A 13 -12.09 12.96 5.96
CA ILE A 13 -11.14 13.06 7.08
C ILE A 13 -9.72 12.86 6.62
N ILE A 14 -9.45 11.75 5.91
CA ILE A 14 -8.10 11.40 5.43
C ILE A 14 -7.61 12.44 4.42
N LYS A 15 -8.45 12.86 3.50
CA LYS A 15 -8.10 13.88 2.51
C LYS A 15 -7.63 15.18 3.18
N ASN A 16 -8.37 15.68 4.16
CA ASN A 16 -8.06 16.96 4.80
C ASN A 16 -6.94 16.86 5.84
N GLN A 17 -6.89 15.77 6.61
CA GLN A 17 -5.92 15.62 7.69
C GLN A 17 -4.54 15.13 7.19
N ILE A 18 -4.50 14.43 6.05
CA ILE A 18 -3.27 13.80 5.56
C ILE A 18 -2.96 14.22 4.11
N PHE A 19 -3.81 13.85 3.14
CA PHE A 19 -3.47 13.95 1.72
C PHE A 19 -3.18 15.38 1.27
N ASN A 20 -4.05 16.33 1.61
CA ASN A 20 -3.86 17.73 1.27
C ASN A 20 -2.59 18.33 1.91
N ARG A 21 -2.24 17.87 3.12
CA ARG A 21 -1.06 18.36 3.84
C ARG A 21 0.26 17.84 3.26
N ILE A 22 0.23 16.66 2.63
CA ILE A 22 1.38 16.06 1.92
C ILE A 22 1.42 16.51 0.46
N GLY A 23 0.31 16.96 -0.10
CA GLY A 23 0.18 17.27 -1.52
C GLY A 23 0.14 16.00 -2.38
N VAL A 24 -0.66 15.02 -1.97
CA VAL A 24 -0.91 13.77 -2.72
C VAL A 24 -2.34 13.74 -3.24
N ASP A 25 -2.49 13.21 -4.45
CA ASP A 25 -3.78 12.94 -5.08
C ASP A 25 -4.08 11.45 -4.97
N LEU A 26 -4.62 11.06 -3.82
CA LEU A 26 -5.12 9.73 -3.52
C LEU A 26 -6.62 9.83 -3.25
N THR A 27 -7.40 8.88 -3.72
CA THR A 27 -8.86 8.96 -3.64
C THR A 27 -9.52 7.61 -3.46
N TYR A 28 -10.68 7.61 -2.83
CA TYR A 28 -11.63 6.50 -2.87
C TYR A 28 -12.62 6.71 -4.01
N ASN A 29 -13.15 5.62 -4.54
CA ASN A 29 -14.19 5.63 -5.57
C ASN A 29 -13.88 6.59 -6.74
N PRO A 30 -12.71 6.50 -7.41
CA PRO A 30 -12.30 7.46 -8.43
C PRO A 30 -13.28 7.55 -9.60
N TYR A 31 -14.11 6.55 -9.85
CA TYR A 31 -15.16 6.60 -10.90
C TYR A 31 -16.12 7.79 -10.75
N ARG A 32 -16.19 8.40 -9.54
CA ARG A 32 -17.03 9.59 -9.26
C ARG A 32 -16.42 10.90 -9.73
N SER A 33 -15.11 10.94 -9.94
CA SER A 33 -14.38 12.19 -10.19
C SER A 33 -13.36 12.14 -11.32
N MET A 34 -13.05 10.94 -11.84
CA MET A 34 -12.07 10.71 -12.90
C MET A 34 -12.73 10.04 -14.11
N SER A 35 -12.21 10.30 -15.31
CA SER A 35 -12.55 9.48 -16.47
C SER A 35 -12.11 8.04 -16.26
N ILE A 36 -12.99 7.10 -16.54
CA ILE A 36 -12.72 5.67 -16.34
C ILE A 36 -11.51 5.18 -17.16
N GLU A 37 -11.24 5.80 -18.29
CA GLU A 37 -10.09 5.51 -19.15
C GLU A 37 -8.73 5.73 -18.47
N ASN A 38 -8.69 6.56 -17.43
CA ASN A 38 -7.50 6.83 -16.64
C ASN A 38 -7.28 5.85 -15.48
N ILE A 39 -8.16 4.87 -15.34
CA ILE A 39 -8.14 3.92 -14.23
C ILE A 39 -7.99 2.52 -14.83
N LEU A 40 -6.99 1.77 -14.36
CA LEU A 40 -6.84 0.38 -14.79
C LEU A 40 -7.98 -0.49 -14.23
N PRO A 41 -8.57 -1.37 -15.04
CA PRO A 41 -9.52 -2.35 -14.53
C PRO A 41 -8.80 -3.34 -13.61
N THR A 42 -9.47 -3.81 -12.57
CA THR A 42 -8.87 -4.69 -11.58
C THR A 42 -9.08 -6.16 -11.94
N GLU A 43 -10.29 -6.53 -12.28
CA GLU A 43 -10.65 -7.92 -12.57
C GLU A 43 -12.06 -7.96 -13.21
N ILE A 44 -12.38 -9.05 -13.92
CA ILE A 44 -13.75 -9.42 -14.28
C ILE A 44 -14.28 -10.29 -13.14
N ASP A 45 -15.13 -9.72 -12.30
CA ASP A 45 -15.69 -10.39 -11.12
C ASP A 45 -16.87 -11.28 -11.56
N ASN A 46 -16.64 -12.58 -11.61
CA ASN A 46 -17.63 -13.57 -12.03
C ASN A 46 -18.30 -14.29 -10.84
N TYR A 47 -18.07 -13.85 -9.60
CA TYR A 47 -18.51 -14.57 -8.40
C TYR A 47 -19.29 -13.72 -7.40
N PHE A 48 -19.16 -12.40 -7.43
CA PHE A 48 -19.82 -11.51 -6.47
C PHE A 48 -20.65 -10.41 -7.14
N ARG A 49 -20.08 -9.68 -8.11
CA ARG A 49 -20.75 -8.53 -8.76
C ARG A 49 -21.16 -8.81 -10.21
N GLU A 50 -20.56 -9.81 -10.84
CA GLU A 50 -20.79 -10.20 -12.24
C GLU A 50 -20.52 -9.05 -13.22
N ILE A 51 -19.50 -8.25 -12.94
CA ILE A 51 -19.08 -7.10 -13.77
C ILE A 51 -17.56 -6.99 -13.83
N GLU A 52 -17.07 -6.23 -14.82
CA GLU A 52 -15.70 -5.74 -14.81
C GLU A 52 -15.55 -4.66 -13.73
N ILE A 53 -14.61 -4.86 -12.81
CA ILE A 53 -14.32 -3.93 -11.74
C ILE A 53 -13.29 -2.92 -12.18
N GLN A 54 -13.72 -1.67 -12.36
CA GLN A 54 -12.87 -0.56 -12.74
C GLN A 54 -13.29 0.72 -11.99
N GLY A 55 -12.34 1.40 -11.36
CA GLY A 55 -12.62 2.63 -10.62
C GLY A 55 -13.37 2.44 -9.31
N TYR A 56 -13.61 1.21 -8.90
CA TYR A 56 -14.23 0.82 -7.64
C TYR A 56 -13.38 -0.22 -6.93
N VAL A 57 -13.53 -0.34 -5.61
CA VAL A 57 -12.72 -1.26 -4.81
C VAL A 57 -12.97 -2.72 -5.19
N HIS A 58 -11.89 -3.48 -5.37
CA HIS A 58 -11.95 -4.92 -5.62
C HIS A 58 -12.45 -5.70 -4.38
N ASP A 59 -11.91 -5.39 -3.21
CA ASP A 59 -12.25 -6.08 -1.97
C ASP A 59 -13.76 -6.05 -1.69
N MET A 60 -14.35 -7.24 -1.50
CA MET A 60 -15.80 -7.40 -1.32
C MET A 60 -16.30 -6.74 -0.04
N LEU A 61 -15.55 -6.88 1.06
CA LEU A 61 -15.95 -6.30 2.32
C LEU A 61 -15.92 -4.78 2.27
N ALA A 62 -14.86 -4.20 1.70
CA ALA A 62 -14.78 -2.77 1.49
C ALA A 62 -15.90 -2.27 0.55
N ALA A 63 -16.25 -3.05 -0.48
CA ALA A 63 -17.36 -2.74 -1.38
C ALA A 63 -18.71 -2.69 -0.64
N MET A 64 -18.96 -3.60 0.29
CA MET A 64 -20.16 -3.61 1.13
C MET A 64 -20.23 -2.38 2.04
N PHE A 65 -19.10 -1.75 2.38
CA PHE A 65 -19.01 -0.47 3.10
C PHE A 65 -19.01 0.75 2.17
N GLY A 66 -19.42 0.60 0.92
CA GLY A 66 -19.50 1.71 -0.03
C GLY A 66 -18.16 2.07 -0.69
N GLY A 67 -17.18 1.20 -0.63
CA GLY A 67 -15.87 1.37 -1.28
C GLY A 67 -14.87 2.21 -0.49
N ILE A 68 -15.20 2.64 0.72
CA ILE A 68 -14.35 3.46 1.59
C ILE A 68 -14.10 2.71 2.88
N ALA A 69 -12.91 2.12 3.02
CA ALA A 69 -12.57 1.33 4.19
C ALA A 69 -11.08 1.48 4.55
N GLY A 70 -10.74 1.20 5.82
CA GLY A 70 -9.38 1.35 6.31
C GLY A 70 -8.40 0.29 5.76
N HIS A 71 -8.89 -0.82 5.22
CA HIS A 71 -8.07 -1.92 4.72
C HIS A 71 -7.98 -1.98 3.19
N ALA A 72 -8.90 -1.35 2.46
CA ALA A 72 -8.92 -1.35 1.00
C ALA A 72 -9.76 -0.19 0.45
N GLY A 73 -9.61 0.11 -0.85
CA GLY A 73 -10.41 1.08 -1.58
C GLY A 73 -9.68 2.33 -2.04
N LEU A 74 -8.42 2.52 -1.63
CA LEU A 74 -7.65 3.69 -2.02
C LEU A 74 -7.00 3.49 -3.40
N PHE A 75 -7.13 4.49 -4.26
CA PHE A 75 -6.54 4.57 -5.60
C PHE A 75 -5.51 5.69 -5.68
N GLY A 76 -4.52 5.51 -6.54
CA GLY A 76 -3.49 6.50 -6.79
C GLY A 76 -2.41 6.02 -7.75
N ASN A 77 -1.41 6.83 -7.96
CA ASN A 77 -0.22 6.51 -8.75
C ASN A 77 1.01 6.27 -7.85
N ALA A 78 2.07 5.74 -8.44
CA ALA A 78 3.28 5.37 -7.71
C ALA A 78 3.94 6.57 -7.01
N ILE A 79 3.93 7.76 -7.61
CA ILE A 79 4.52 8.97 -7.03
C ILE A 79 3.78 9.38 -5.75
N ASN A 80 2.45 9.37 -5.77
CA ASN A 80 1.65 9.73 -4.59
C ASN A 80 1.80 8.71 -3.46
N VAL A 81 1.89 7.42 -3.79
CA VAL A 81 2.19 6.37 -2.80
C VAL A 81 3.61 6.53 -2.24
N ALA A 82 4.60 6.88 -3.08
CA ALA A 82 5.96 7.11 -2.63
C ALA A 82 6.06 8.31 -1.66
N LYS A 83 5.35 9.41 -1.92
CA LYS A 83 5.26 10.55 -0.99
C LYS A 83 4.67 10.13 0.37
N MET A 84 3.63 9.29 0.37
CA MET A 84 3.07 8.74 1.61
C MET A 84 4.11 7.89 2.35
N MET A 85 4.79 7.00 1.65
CA MET A 85 5.83 6.15 2.26
C MET A 85 7.02 6.98 2.76
N GLN A 86 7.39 8.05 2.07
CA GLN A 86 8.42 8.99 2.52
C GLN A 86 8.01 9.71 3.82
N MET A 87 6.74 10.12 3.94
CA MET A 87 6.22 10.68 5.19
C MET A 87 6.37 9.70 6.35
N PHE A 88 6.06 8.43 6.13
CA PHE A 88 6.26 7.38 7.14
C PHE A 88 7.76 7.16 7.45
N LEU A 89 8.61 7.13 6.42
CA LEU A 89 10.07 7.01 6.56
C LEU A 89 10.66 8.14 7.42
N GLN A 90 10.14 9.35 7.26
CA GLN A 90 10.54 10.55 7.98
C GLN A 90 9.79 10.74 9.31
N ASN A 91 9.37 9.65 9.94
CA ASN A 91 8.70 9.66 11.25
C ASN A 91 7.48 10.59 11.32
N GLY A 92 6.70 10.61 10.24
CA GLY A 92 5.48 11.40 10.16
C GLY A 92 5.67 12.85 9.72
N ASN A 93 6.88 13.24 9.39
CA ASN A 93 7.18 14.56 8.82
C ASN A 93 7.17 14.50 7.28
N TYR A 94 6.69 15.55 6.65
CA TYR A 94 6.80 15.73 5.21
C TYR A 94 6.97 17.21 4.87
N ALA A 95 8.01 17.54 4.12
CA ALA A 95 8.32 18.91 3.71
C ALA A 95 8.32 19.93 4.90
N GLY A 96 8.86 19.53 6.05
CA GLY A 96 8.93 20.34 7.26
C GLY A 96 7.65 20.38 8.11
N ASN A 97 6.59 19.70 7.70
CA ASN A 97 5.33 19.64 8.45
C ASN A 97 5.16 18.29 9.13
N GLN A 98 4.90 18.30 10.44
CA GLN A 98 4.53 17.10 11.18
C GLN A 98 3.08 16.73 10.86
N ILE A 99 2.88 15.64 10.12
CA ILE A 99 1.58 15.12 9.68
C ILE A 99 1.02 14.15 10.72
N LEU A 100 1.85 13.18 11.14
CA LEU A 100 1.55 12.19 12.17
C LEU A 100 2.60 12.26 13.27
N SER A 101 2.24 11.96 14.51
CA SER A 101 3.22 11.99 15.60
C SER A 101 4.24 10.86 15.45
N GLU A 102 5.52 11.17 15.66
CA GLU A 102 6.59 10.18 15.67
C GLU A 102 6.32 9.02 16.63
N ASN A 103 5.85 9.34 17.83
CA ASN A 103 5.53 8.33 18.85
C ASN A 103 4.44 7.36 18.38
N SER A 104 3.38 7.86 17.71
CA SER A 104 2.34 7.01 17.14
C SER A 104 2.93 6.08 16.08
N LEU A 105 3.73 6.61 15.16
CA LEU A 105 4.35 5.79 14.10
C LEU A 105 5.28 4.73 14.68
N ARG A 106 6.09 5.08 15.66
CA ARG A 106 6.98 4.13 16.36
C ARG A 106 6.19 2.99 17.01
N LEU A 107 5.07 3.29 17.66
CA LEU A 107 4.22 2.29 18.29
C LEU A 107 3.54 1.39 17.24
N PHE A 108 3.01 1.98 16.15
CA PHE A 108 2.34 1.23 15.10
C PHE A 108 3.29 0.39 14.24
N ASN A 109 4.52 0.85 14.04
CA ASN A 109 5.54 0.14 13.27
C ASN A 109 6.32 -0.90 14.09
N LYS A 110 6.18 -0.91 15.41
CA LYS A 110 6.82 -1.90 16.27
C LYS A 110 6.29 -3.30 16.00
N CYS A 111 7.20 -4.24 15.85
CA CYS A 111 6.86 -5.65 15.71
C CYS A 111 6.66 -6.28 17.09
N TYR A 112 5.43 -6.45 17.50
CA TYR A 112 5.10 -6.95 18.84
C TYR A 112 5.26 -8.47 18.98
N TYR A 113 5.13 -9.22 17.88
CA TYR A 113 5.12 -10.69 17.86
C TYR A 113 6.16 -11.27 16.91
N CYS A 114 7.24 -10.52 16.64
CA CYS A 114 8.33 -11.01 15.77
C CYS A 114 9.02 -12.26 16.33
N SER A 115 9.15 -12.36 17.65
CA SER A 115 9.69 -13.55 18.32
C SER A 115 8.88 -14.81 18.05
N ASP A 116 7.57 -14.65 17.88
CA ASP A 116 6.62 -15.74 17.65
C ASP A 116 6.42 -16.02 16.16
N GLY A 117 7.24 -15.39 15.30
CA GLY A 117 7.21 -15.56 13.84
C GLY A 117 6.19 -14.69 13.11
N ASN A 118 5.38 -13.92 13.81
CA ASN A 118 4.47 -12.95 13.20
C ASN A 118 5.21 -11.63 12.95
N ARG A 119 5.71 -11.47 11.73
CA ARG A 119 6.49 -10.32 11.31
C ARG A 119 5.57 -9.20 10.79
N ARG A 120 4.88 -8.56 11.73
CA ARG A 120 3.93 -7.47 11.44
C ARG A 120 3.91 -6.43 12.57
N GLY A 121 3.86 -5.16 12.20
CA GLY A 121 3.44 -4.07 13.08
C GLY A 121 1.91 -3.97 13.14
N VAL A 122 1.36 -2.86 13.57
CA VAL A 122 -0.10 -2.68 13.61
C VAL A 122 -0.70 -2.45 12.21
N GLY A 123 0.04 -1.84 11.28
CA GLY A 123 -0.43 -1.57 9.91
C GLY A 123 0.50 -2.10 8.83
N PHE A 124 1.78 -2.22 9.12
CA PHE A 124 2.79 -2.63 8.15
C PHE A 124 3.34 -4.02 8.42
N ASP A 125 3.68 -4.72 7.34
CA ASP A 125 4.53 -5.90 7.38
C ASP A 125 5.99 -5.50 7.66
N LYS A 126 6.75 -6.42 8.25
CA LYS A 126 8.18 -6.36 8.46
C LYS A 126 8.89 -7.36 7.55
N PRO A 127 10.20 -7.20 7.27
CA PRO A 127 10.93 -8.12 6.43
C PRO A 127 10.81 -9.57 6.88
N GLN A 128 10.66 -10.48 5.94
CA GLN A 128 10.66 -11.90 6.23
C GLN A 128 12.10 -12.39 6.47
N LEU A 129 12.27 -13.32 7.41
CA LEU A 129 13.57 -13.93 7.71
C LEU A 129 13.90 -15.10 6.77
N LYS A 130 12.94 -15.52 5.94
CA LYS A 130 13.09 -16.66 5.01
C LYS A 130 13.17 -16.15 3.58
N LEU A 131 13.87 -16.92 2.74
CA LEU A 131 14.13 -16.66 1.32
C LEU A 131 12.90 -16.52 0.41
N LYS A 132 11.69 -16.74 0.92
CA LYS A 132 10.46 -16.63 0.13
C LYS A 132 9.53 -15.61 0.77
N GLY A 133 9.42 -14.47 0.11
CA GLY A 133 8.53 -13.39 0.51
C GLY A 133 8.36 -12.38 -0.63
N PRO A 134 7.53 -11.36 -0.43
CA PRO A 134 7.28 -10.35 -1.46
C PRO A 134 8.42 -9.34 -1.60
N THR A 135 9.44 -9.41 -0.74
CA THR A 135 10.59 -8.51 -0.71
C THR A 135 11.89 -9.27 -0.90
N CYS A 136 12.96 -8.57 -1.31
CA CYS A 136 14.30 -9.15 -1.28
C CYS A 136 14.77 -9.36 0.18
N ASN A 137 15.75 -10.26 0.37
CA ASN A 137 16.40 -10.48 1.66
C ASN A 137 17.50 -9.44 1.96
N CYS A 138 17.50 -8.33 1.22
CA CYS A 138 18.48 -7.26 1.28
C CYS A 138 18.03 -6.08 2.15
N LEU A 139 16.79 -6.11 2.63
CA LEU A 139 16.19 -5.07 3.45
C LEU A 139 16.70 -5.07 4.89
N SER A 140 16.79 -3.89 5.50
CA SER A 140 17.04 -3.77 6.93
C SER A 140 15.88 -4.34 7.75
N MET A 141 16.17 -4.77 8.98
CA MET A 141 15.14 -5.27 9.89
C MET A 141 14.18 -4.15 10.38
N ASN A 142 14.59 -2.90 10.23
CA ASN A 142 13.77 -1.73 10.55
C ASN A 142 12.78 -1.39 9.45
N SER A 143 12.99 -1.91 8.24
CA SER A 143 12.12 -1.64 7.09
C SER A 143 10.68 -2.10 7.32
N PHE A 144 9.76 -1.51 6.59
CA PHE A 144 8.33 -1.76 6.71
C PHE A 144 7.61 -1.45 5.39
N GLY A 145 6.49 -2.11 5.19
CA GLY A 145 5.68 -1.89 4.00
C GLY A 145 4.50 -2.84 3.92
N HIS A 146 3.86 -2.90 2.78
CA HIS A 146 2.76 -3.83 2.54
C HIS A 146 2.63 -4.18 1.06
N THR A 147 1.98 -5.29 0.78
CA THR A 147 1.62 -5.72 -0.58
C THR A 147 0.12 -5.62 -0.79
N GLY A 148 -0.32 -5.50 -2.06
CA GLY A 148 -1.72 -5.54 -2.44
C GLY A 148 -2.06 -6.74 -3.32
N TRP A 149 -3.35 -7.07 -3.38
CA TRP A 149 -3.89 -8.18 -4.17
C TRP A 149 -3.51 -8.09 -5.65
N THR A 150 -3.61 -6.92 -6.23
CA THR A 150 -3.25 -6.68 -7.64
C THR A 150 -1.77 -6.78 -7.95
N GLY A 151 -0.95 -7.16 -6.97
CA GLY A 151 0.50 -7.32 -7.13
C GLY A 151 1.31 -6.08 -6.75
N THR A 152 0.67 -5.05 -6.25
CA THR A 152 1.34 -3.84 -5.77
C THR A 152 2.21 -4.10 -4.54
N ILE A 153 3.24 -3.30 -4.36
CA ILE A 153 4.06 -3.25 -3.15
C ILE A 153 4.50 -1.80 -2.91
N ALA A 154 4.46 -1.39 -1.64
CA ALA A 154 5.09 -0.16 -1.16
C ALA A 154 5.91 -0.49 0.09
N TRP A 155 7.17 -0.08 0.10
CA TRP A 155 8.11 -0.42 1.16
C TRP A 155 9.05 0.74 1.45
N ALA A 156 9.37 0.96 2.73
CA ALA A 156 10.33 1.96 3.18
C ALA A 156 11.38 1.31 4.09
N ASP A 157 12.63 1.68 3.90
CA ASP A 157 13.75 1.19 4.69
C ASP A 157 14.50 2.36 5.32
N PRO A 158 14.34 2.56 6.65
CA PRO A 158 14.98 3.67 7.35
C PRO A 158 16.51 3.62 7.38
N ASP A 159 17.11 2.42 7.30
CA ASP A 159 18.56 2.27 7.42
C ASP A 159 19.28 2.65 6.11
N THR A 160 18.60 2.55 4.98
CA THR A 160 19.11 2.92 3.65
C THR A 160 18.43 4.16 3.07
N GLU A 161 17.42 4.69 3.75
CA GLU A 161 16.59 5.81 3.29
C GLU A 161 15.88 5.57 1.94
N ILE A 162 15.65 4.29 1.58
CA ILE A 162 14.99 3.91 0.33
C ILE A 162 13.49 3.79 0.52
N VAL A 163 12.74 4.37 -0.40
CA VAL A 163 11.33 4.10 -0.63
C VAL A 163 11.18 3.35 -1.95
N TYR A 164 10.60 2.17 -1.90
CA TYR A 164 10.32 1.33 -3.06
C TYR A 164 8.81 1.21 -3.27
N VAL A 165 8.33 1.62 -4.43
CA VAL A 165 6.92 1.46 -4.83
C VAL A 165 6.86 0.81 -6.20
N PHE A 166 6.13 -0.28 -6.28
CA PHE A 166 5.84 -0.97 -7.53
C PHE A 166 4.33 -1.22 -7.62
N LEU A 167 3.69 -0.60 -8.60
CA LEU A 167 2.27 -0.78 -8.87
C LEU A 167 2.10 -1.70 -10.08
N SER A 168 1.22 -2.66 -9.97
CA SER A 168 0.89 -3.60 -11.04
C SER A 168 -0.57 -4.01 -10.95
N ASN A 169 -1.06 -4.60 -12.03
CA ASN A 169 -2.37 -5.23 -12.08
C ASN A 169 -2.23 -6.66 -12.60
N ARG A 170 -1.95 -7.59 -11.71
CA ARG A 170 -1.80 -9.03 -12.04
C ARG A 170 -3.13 -9.78 -12.03
N SER A 171 -4.19 -9.18 -11.50
CA SER A 171 -5.48 -9.84 -11.33
C SER A 171 -6.41 -9.70 -12.54
N TYR A 172 -6.09 -8.83 -13.47
CA TYR A 172 -6.90 -8.65 -14.68
C TYR A 172 -6.46 -9.63 -15.80
N PRO A 173 -7.37 -10.21 -16.56
CA PRO A 173 -8.83 -10.12 -16.43
C PRO A 173 -9.42 -11.05 -15.38
N ASP A 174 -8.73 -12.11 -15.03
CA ASP A 174 -9.20 -13.17 -14.14
C ASP A 174 -8.43 -13.14 -12.83
N GLY A 175 -9.15 -12.96 -11.71
CA GLY A 175 -8.56 -12.91 -10.37
C GLY A 175 -7.75 -14.17 -10.00
N GLU A 176 -8.08 -15.33 -10.53
CA GLU A 176 -7.30 -16.56 -10.34
C GLU A 176 -5.89 -16.45 -10.94
N MET A 177 -5.72 -15.69 -12.03
CA MET A 177 -4.42 -15.42 -12.61
C MET A 177 -3.47 -14.66 -11.67
N ALA A 178 -4.02 -13.97 -10.67
CA ALA A 178 -3.22 -13.23 -9.71
C ALA A 178 -2.20 -14.12 -8.96
N ILE A 179 -2.61 -15.31 -8.56
CA ILE A 179 -1.78 -16.26 -7.83
C ILE A 179 -0.75 -16.93 -8.76
N ASN A 180 -1.14 -17.20 -9.99
CA ASN A 180 -0.34 -17.90 -11.00
C ASN A 180 0.44 -16.99 -11.95
N SER A 181 0.38 -15.68 -11.74
CA SER A 181 1.02 -14.71 -12.60
C SER A 181 2.55 -14.86 -12.64
N ARG A 182 3.17 -14.45 -13.74
CA ARG A 182 4.64 -14.37 -13.87
C ARG A 182 5.25 -13.50 -12.77
N LEU A 183 4.54 -12.43 -12.36
CA LEU A 183 4.97 -11.54 -11.29
C LEU A 183 5.27 -12.31 -9.98
N VAL A 184 4.46 -13.33 -9.68
CA VAL A 184 4.66 -14.18 -8.48
C VAL A 184 5.67 -15.28 -8.74
N LYS A 185 5.54 -16.01 -9.87
CA LYS A 185 6.41 -17.16 -10.19
C LYS A 185 7.87 -16.78 -10.36
N GLU A 186 8.12 -15.62 -10.93
CA GLU A 186 9.47 -15.10 -11.21
C GLU A 186 9.96 -14.12 -10.14
N ASN A 187 9.22 -13.93 -9.05
CA ASN A 187 9.55 -13.01 -7.95
C ASN A 187 9.91 -11.58 -8.41
N ILE A 188 9.28 -11.09 -9.48
CA ILE A 188 9.69 -9.85 -10.17
C ILE A 188 9.85 -8.67 -9.21
N ARG A 189 8.96 -8.52 -8.23
CA ARG A 189 9.01 -7.40 -7.27
C ARG A 189 10.27 -7.44 -6.41
N SER A 190 10.60 -8.61 -5.87
CA SER A 190 11.78 -8.79 -5.03
C SER A 190 13.08 -8.75 -5.83
N GLU A 191 13.07 -9.24 -7.08
CA GLU A 191 14.25 -9.14 -7.96
C GLU A 191 14.55 -7.69 -8.35
N ILE A 192 13.54 -6.89 -8.72
CA ILE A 192 13.72 -5.44 -8.97
C ILE A 192 14.23 -4.74 -7.71
N GLN A 193 13.64 -5.02 -6.57
CA GLN A 193 14.08 -4.44 -5.30
C GLN A 193 15.53 -4.80 -4.98
N LYS A 194 15.92 -6.05 -5.22
CA LYS A 194 17.31 -6.52 -5.04
C LYS A 194 18.29 -5.72 -5.91
N VAL A 195 18.00 -5.54 -7.19
CA VAL A 195 18.85 -4.74 -8.09
C VAL A 195 19.02 -3.31 -7.60
N ILE A 196 17.96 -2.69 -7.06
CA ILE A 196 18.04 -1.35 -6.48
C ILE A 196 19.02 -1.33 -5.31
N TYR A 197 18.90 -2.27 -4.37
CA TYR A 197 19.80 -2.35 -3.21
C TYR A 197 21.25 -2.68 -3.60
N GLU A 198 21.46 -3.54 -4.58
CA GLU A 198 22.80 -3.86 -5.11
C GLU A 198 23.43 -2.68 -5.87
N SER A 199 22.65 -1.69 -6.29
CA SER A 199 23.15 -0.50 -6.98
C SER A 199 23.56 0.64 -6.01
N ILE A 200 23.32 0.48 -4.71
CA ILE A 200 23.79 1.44 -3.72
C ILE A 200 25.31 1.30 -3.63
N ILE A 201 26.00 2.38 -3.94
CA ILE A 201 27.47 2.47 -3.83
C ILE A 201 27.78 3.03 -2.45
N ASP A 202 28.58 2.28 -1.68
CA ASP A 202 29.10 2.71 -0.38
C ASP A 202 30.05 3.92 -0.50
#